data_64f253a52b24fa7aa02afd5443eb36d0
#
_entry.id   64f253a52b24fa7aa02afd5443eb36d0
#
_cell.length_a   1.000
_cell.length_b   1.000
_cell.length_c   1.000
_cell.angle_alpha   90.00
_cell.angle_beta   90.00
_cell.angle_gamma   90.00
#
_symmetry.space_group_name_H-M   'P 1'
#
loop_
_entity.id
_entity.type
_entity.pdbx_description
1 polymer ?
#
loop_
_entity_poly.entity_id
_entity_poly.type
_entity_poly.pdbx_seq_one_letter_code
_entity_poly.pdbx_strand_id
1 'polypeptide(L)'
;LTLAVCGILCFTGCGTDQPTASQSKSGSESSAEDSQTAADAVYEDTQELMGTVIMVRAYGAHGKEGVEAAFARAKELEQVFSNTIADSEVNQVNQAAKAAVGTEVPISADMAHVLETALEYGEKSGGMLDCTIGDLIDLWGIGTDHAAIPADGKIQALLRPDGWKGVSYHAESGSLTFASDAVTLNFGAVAKGYISDAMKTA
;
A
#
# COMPACT_ATOMS: atom_id res chain seq x y z
N LEU A 1 5.33 -23.47 6.92
CA LEU A 1 4.40 -22.44 7.38
C LEU A 1 3.68 -21.89 6.14
N THR A 2 2.36 -22.07 6.06
CA THR A 2 1.60 -21.58 4.90
C THR A 2 0.86 -20.33 5.37
N LEU A 3 1.31 -19.15 4.93
CA LEU A 3 0.64 -17.88 5.15
C LEU A 3 -0.28 -17.63 3.94
N ALA A 4 -1.57 -17.46 4.18
CA ALA A 4 -2.51 -17.03 3.14
C ALA A 4 -2.90 -15.56 3.40
N VAL A 5 -2.48 -14.66 2.52
CA VAL A 5 -2.92 -13.26 2.52
C VAL A 5 -4.08 -13.14 1.54
N CYS A 6 -5.29 -12.94 2.05
CA CYS A 6 -6.49 -12.76 1.24
C CYS A 6 -6.92 -11.28 1.31
N GLY A 7 -6.66 -10.54 0.25
CA GLY A 7 -7.18 -9.18 0.10
C GLY A 7 -8.63 -9.22 -0.38
N ILE A 8 -9.57 -8.90 0.48
CA ILE A 8 -10.98 -8.75 0.08
C ILE A 8 -11.26 -7.27 -0.17
N LEU A 9 -11.44 -6.91 -1.43
CA LEU A 9 -12.03 -5.64 -1.84
C LEU A 9 -13.55 -5.76 -1.70
N CYS A 10 -14.11 -5.29 -0.58
CA CYS A 10 -15.55 -5.16 -0.44
C CYS A 10 -16.00 -3.76 -0.89
N PHE A 11 -16.69 -3.68 -2.04
CA PHE A 11 -17.55 -2.54 -2.35
C PHE A 11 -18.88 -2.74 -1.62
N THR A 12 -19.13 -1.96 -0.56
CA THR A 12 -20.45 -1.90 0.06
C THR A 12 -21.23 -0.70 -0.46
N GLY A 13 -22.22 -0.99 -1.28
CA GLY A 13 -23.29 -0.05 -1.58
C GLY A 13 -24.21 0.11 -0.36
N CYS A 14 -24.62 1.35 -0.09
CA CYS A 14 -25.62 1.70 0.94
C CYS A 14 -26.94 0.94 0.75
N GLY A 15 -27.37 0.29 1.81
CA GLY A 15 -28.73 -0.20 2.00
C GLY A 15 -29.02 -0.27 3.49
N THR A 16 -29.89 0.64 3.95
CA THR A 16 -30.45 0.67 5.30
C THR A 16 -31.39 -0.50 5.48
N ASP A 17 -31.13 -1.36 6.47
CA ASP A 17 -32.21 -1.99 7.25
C ASP A 17 -31.62 -2.68 8.48
N GLN A 18 -32.19 -2.35 9.63
CA GLN A 18 -31.89 -2.89 10.96
C GLN A 18 -32.83 -4.06 11.24
N PRO A 19 -32.38 -5.15 11.82
CA PRO A 19 -33.26 -5.97 12.63
C PRO A 19 -32.82 -6.11 14.08
N THR A 20 -33.84 -5.96 14.90
CA THR A 20 -34.01 -6.13 16.33
C THR A 20 -33.39 -7.39 16.92
N ALA A 21 -32.89 -7.20 18.14
CA ALA A 21 -32.47 -8.24 19.07
C ALA A 21 -33.58 -9.26 19.41
N SER A 22 -33.21 -10.54 19.46
CA SER A 22 -33.97 -11.55 20.17
C SER A 22 -33.00 -12.40 21.00
N GLN A 23 -33.17 -12.32 22.32
CA GLN A 23 -32.56 -13.20 23.31
C GLN A 23 -33.25 -14.57 23.31
N SER A 24 -32.48 -15.64 23.36
CA SER A 24 -32.99 -16.86 24.02
C SER A 24 -31.85 -17.65 24.67
N LYS A 25 -32.17 -18.13 25.85
CA LYS A 25 -31.36 -18.75 26.90
C LYS A 25 -31.05 -20.23 26.67
N SER A 26 -30.08 -20.68 27.50
CA SER A 26 -29.97 -22.01 28.12
C SER A 26 -29.28 -23.07 27.26
N GLY A 27 -28.07 -23.50 27.55
CA GLY A 27 -27.72 -24.33 28.68
C GLY A 27 -27.50 -25.76 28.22
N SER A 28 -26.23 -26.16 28.07
CA SER A 28 -25.81 -27.54 28.36
C SER A 28 -24.27 -27.57 28.32
N GLU A 29 -23.67 -27.77 29.49
CA GLU A 29 -22.26 -28.16 29.60
C GLU A 29 -22.08 -29.52 28.94
N SER A 30 -21.24 -29.57 27.93
CA SER A 30 -20.60 -30.81 27.50
C SER A 30 -19.11 -30.48 27.38
N SER A 31 -18.39 -30.88 28.42
CA SER A 31 -16.93 -30.93 28.43
C SER A 31 -16.47 -31.97 27.41
N ALA A 32 -16.21 -31.51 26.20
CA ALA A 32 -15.29 -32.15 25.27
C ALA A 32 -14.06 -31.21 25.21
N GLU A 33 -13.00 -31.56 25.91
CA GLU A 33 -11.68 -31.03 25.70
C GLU A 33 -11.30 -31.40 24.26
N ASP A 34 -11.60 -30.50 23.35
CA ASP A 34 -11.12 -30.57 21.96
C ASP A 34 -9.64 -30.30 22.01
N SER A 35 -8.86 -31.36 21.99
CA SER A 35 -7.40 -31.29 21.84
C SER A 35 -7.08 -30.80 20.42
N GLN A 36 -7.35 -29.53 20.14
CA GLN A 36 -6.87 -28.87 18.93
C GLN A 36 -5.35 -28.96 18.95
N THR A 37 -4.79 -29.77 18.08
CA THR A 37 -3.32 -29.89 18.03
C THR A 37 -2.76 -28.51 17.66
N ALA A 38 -1.57 -28.17 18.17
CA ALA A 38 -0.93 -26.89 17.90
C ALA A 38 -0.73 -26.65 16.37
N ALA A 39 -0.84 -27.70 15.58
CA ALA A 39 -0.81 -27.64 14.11
C ALA A 39 -2.10 -27.05 13.49
N ASP A 40 -3.25 -27.17 14.19
CA ASP A 40 -4.54 -26.67 13.70
C ASP A 40 -4.90 -25.29 14.26
N ALA A 41 -4.02 -24.70 15.09
CA ALA A 41 -4.24 -23.36 15.63
C ALA A 41 -4.33 -22.32 14.51
N VAL A 42 -5.34 -21.46 14.57
CA VAL A 42 -5.53 -20.33 13.64
C VAL A 42 -5.38 -19.04 14.41
N TYR A 43 -4.54 -18.15 13.92
CA TYR A 43 -4.40 -16.82 14.46
C TYR A 43 -4.75 -15.80 13.37
N GLU A 44 -5.56 -14.81 13.71
CA GLU A 44 -6.02 -13.78 12.79
C GLU A 44 -5.97 -12.42 13.49
N ASP A 45 -5.50 -11.40 12.77
CA ASP A 45 -5.58 -10.01 13.20
C ASP A 45 -5.94 -9.12 12.01
N THR A 46 -6.55 -7.97 12.32
CA THR A 46 -7.01 -6.99 11.34
C THR A 46 -6.58 -5.61 11.77
N GLN A 47 -5.87 -4.90 10.89
CA GLN A 47 -5.39 -3.54 11.14
C GLN A 47 -5.70 -2.61 9.96
N GLU A 48 -5.88 -1.32 10.26
CA GLU A 48 -5.94 -0.25 9.27
C GLU A 48 -4.53 0.25 8.96
N LEU A 49 -4.07 0.06 7.73
CA LEU A 49 -2.78 0.52 7.23
C LEU A 49 -2.92 0.91 5.76
N MET A 50 -2.12 1.87 5.30
CA MET A 50 -2.10 2.31 3.89
C MET A 50 -3.48 2.72 3.35
N GLY A 51 -4.32 3.32 4.21
CA GLY A 51 -5.66 3.75 3.85
C GLY A 51 -6.62 2.62 3.51
N THR A 52 -6.36 1.39 4.01
CA THR A 52 -7.22 0.22 3.80
C THR A 52 -7.23 -0.67 5.02
N VAL A 53 -8.17 -1.62 5.07
CA VAL A 53 -8.23 -2.65 6.10
C VAL A 53 -7.48 -3.89 5.60
N ILE A 54 -6.51 -4.36 6.39
CA ILE A 54 -5.71 -5.54 6.10
C ILE A 54 -6.02 -6.60 7.15
N MET A 55 -6.40 -7.78 6.68
CA MET A 55 -6.58 -8.96 7.51
C MET A 55 -5.47 -9.95 7.21
N VAL A 56 -4.79 -10.44 8.24
CA VAL A 56 -3.77 -11.48 8.15
C VAL A 56 -4.19 -12.66 8.97
N ARG A 57 -4.13 -13.85 8.36
CA ARG A 57 -4.44 -15.13 9.03
C ARG A 57 -3.27 -16.07 8.85
N ALA A 58 -2.81 -16.66 9.94
CA ALA A 58 -1.77 -17.67 9.96
C ALA A 58 -2.23 -18.94 10.67
N TYR A 59 -1.64 -20.06 10.28
CA TYR A 59 -1.98 -21.38 10.79
C TYR A 59 -0.76 -22.03 11.43
N GLY A 60 -1.00 -22.77 12.51
CA GLY A 60 0.02 -23.54 13.20
C GLY A 60 0.54 -22.87 14.47
N ALA A 61 1.51 -23.52 15.11
CA ALA A 61 2.00 -23.16 16.43
C ALA A 61 2.62 -21.74 16.51
N HIS A 62 3.15 -21.22 15.39
CA HIS A 62 3.76 -19.90 15.30
C HIS A 62 2.89 -18.89 14.56
N GLY A 63 1.58 -19.15 14.47
CA GLY A 63 0.66 -18.28 13.75
C GLY A 63 0.61 -16.85 14.31
N LYS A 64 0.69 -16.72 15.64
CA LYS A 64 0.68 -15.41 16.31
C LYS A 64 1.91 -14.59 15.93
N GLU A 65 3.09 -15.15 16.10
CA GLU A 65 4.37 -14.50 15.79
C GLU A 65 4.44 -14.12 14.31
N GLY A 66 3.93 -14.99 13.40
CA GLY A 66 3.87 -14.71 11.98
C GLY A 66 2.95 -13.53 11.63
N VAL A 67 1.78 -13.44 12.28
CA VAL A 67 0.87 -12.30 12.07
C VAL A 67 1.47 -11.00 12.60
N GLU A 68 2.10 -11.04 13.78
CA GLU A 68 2.77 -9.87 14.37
C GLU A 68 3.93 -9.39 13.49
N ALA A 69 4.76 -10.29 12.97
CA ALA A 69 5.87 -9.96 12.06
C ALA A 69 5.35 -9.35 10.74
N ALA A 70 4.31 -9.94 10.16
CA ALA A 70 3.68 -9.43 8.94
C ALA A 70 3.20 -7.98 9.11
N PHE A 71 2.49 -7.67 10.21
CA PHE A 71 2.05 -6.29 10.47
C PHE A 71 3.19 -5.34 10.83
N ALA A 72 4.23 -5.80 11.50
CA ALA A 72 5.42 -4.99 11.74
C ALA A 72 6.07 -4.58 10.40
N ARG A 73 6.23 -5.53 9.47
CA ARG A 73 6.76 -5.25 8.13
C ARG A 73 5.87 -4.31 7.32
N ALA A 74 4.55 -4.47 7.39
CA ALA A 74 3.62 -3.57 6.72
C ALA A 74 3.75 -2.13 7.21
N LYS A 75 3.92 -1.91 8.52
CA LYS A 75 4.13 -0.58 9.12
C LYS A 75 5.44 0.07 8.68
N GLU A 76 6.53 -0.72 8.61
CA GLU A 76 7.80 -0.23 8.06
C GLU A 76 7.62 0.25 6.61
N LEU A 77 6.94 -0.55 5.78
CA LEU A 77 6.72 -0.23 4.37
C LEU A 77 5.73 0.92 4.18
N GLU A 78 4.81 1.14 5.10
CA GLU A 78 3.97 2.35 5.10
C GLU A 78 4.82 3.62 5.26
N GLN A 79 5.88 3.59 6.09
CA GLN A 79 6.84 4.69 6.19
C GLN A 79 7.66 4.91 4.92
N VAL A 80 7.77 3.91 4.06
CA VAL A 80 8.43 4.05 2.75
C VAL A 80 7.48 4.66 1.72
N PHE A 81 6.25 4.15 1.60
CA PHE A 81 5.38 4.38 0.44
C PHE A 81 4.20 5.33 0.66
N SER A 82 3.91 5.75 1.88
CA SER A 82 2.75 6.59 2.16
C SER A 82 2.94 8.02 1.68
N ASN A 83 2.06 8.49 0.80
CA ASN A 83 2.03 9.91 0.41
C ASN A 83 1.34 10.80 1.47
N THR A 84 0.67 10.20 2.49
CA THR A 84 -0.02 10.94 3.56
C THR A 84 0.82 11.13 4.82
N ILE A 85 1.87 10.34 5.01
CA ILE A 85 2.83 10.50 6.11
C ILE A 85 3.89 11.51 5.66
N ALA A 86 3.96 12.65 6.32
CA ALA A 86 4.78 13.78 5.88
C ALA A 86 6.28 13.46 5.75
N ASP A 87 6.81 12.63 6.62
CA ASP A 87 8.21 12.20 6.70
C ASP A 87 8.45 10.79 6.13
N SER A 88 7.52 10.26 5.35
CA SER A 88 7.73 9.02 4.61
C SER A 88 8.86 9.19 3.59
N GLU A 89 9.52 8.07 3.24
CA GLU A 89 10.62 8.11 2.27
C GLU A 89 10.17 8.69 0.92
N VAL A 90 9.00 8.28 0.40
CA VAL A 90 8.49 8.81 -0.89
C VAL A 90 8.28 10.32 -0.85
N ASN A 91 7.82 10.87 0.27
CA ASN A 91 7.64 12.32 0.40
C ASN A 91 8.97 13.06 0.54
N GLN A 92 9.95 12.49 1.24
CA GLN A 92 11.31 13.04 1.30
C GLN A 92 11.97 13.04 -0.08
N VAL A 93 11.83 11.96 -0.85
CA VAL A 93 12.33 11.84 -2.22
C VAL A 93 11.66 12.87 -3.14
N ASN A 94 10.34 13.01 -3.07
CA ASN A 94 9.59 14.01 -3.84
C ASN A 94 10.06 15.44 -3.53
N GLN A 95 10.31 15.75 -2.25
CA GLN A 95 10.82 17.07 -1.84
C GLN A 95 12.25 17.32 -2.37
N ALA A 96 13.14 16.34 -2.24
CA ALA A 96 14.51 16.44 -2.69
C ALA A 96 14.58 16.62 -4.21
N ALA A 97 13.76 15.90 -4.97
CA ALA A 97 13.66 16.00 -6.41
C ALA A 97 13.23 17.40 -6.88
N LYS A 98 12.20 17.96 -6.23
CA LYS A 98 11.72 19.33 -6.55
C LYS A 98 12.75 20.40 -6.18
N ALA A 99 13.55 20.18 -5.14
CA ALA A 99 14.57 21.12 -4.71
C ALA A 99 15.81 21.17 -5.62
N ALA A 100 16.18 20.04 -6.25
CA ALA A 100 17.43 19.92 -7.03
C ALA A 100 17.29 18.93 -8.18
N VAL A 101 16.65 19.35 -9.26
CA VAL A 101 16.48 18.56 -10.50
C VAL A 101 17.84 18.05 -11.00
N GLY A 102 17.89 16.78 -11.39
CA GLY A 102 19.10 16.13 -11.90
C GLY A 102 20.11 15.69 -10.82
N THR A 103 19.82 15.97 -9.54
CA THR A 103 20.65 15.47 -8.43
C THR A 103 20.22 14.06 -8.04
N GLU A 104 21.20 13.22 -7.75
CA GLU A 104 20.93 11.88 -7.22
C GLU A 104 20.35 11.93 -5.81
N VAL A 105 19.22 11.25 -5.61
CA VAL A 105 18.56 11.10 -4.33
C VAL A 105 18.64 9.63 -3.93
N PRO A 106 19.31 9.28 -2.81
CA PRO A 106 19.41 7.90 -2.36
C PRO A 106 18.03 7.38 -1.95
N ILE A 107 17.77 6.11 -2.23
CA ILE A 107 16.51 5.44 -1.89
C ILE A 107 16.79 4.07 -1.26
N SER A 108 15.82 3.59 -0.47
CA SER A 108 15.88 2.26 0.12
C SER A 108 15.77 1.16 -0.93
N ALA A 109 16.19 -0.06 -0.59
CA ALA A 109 16.02 -1.22 -1.45
C ALA A 109 14.54 -1.54 -1.72
N ASP A 110 13.66 -1.32 -0.74
CA ASP A 110 12.22 -1.48 -0.89
C ASP A 110 11.66 -0.51 -1.94
N MET A 111 12.04 0.77 -1.84
CA MET A 111 11.61 1.78 -2.81
C MET A 111 12.19 1.50 -4.19
N ALA A 112 13.45 1.10 -4.30
CA ALA A 112 14.07 0.74 -5.56
C ALA A 112 13.30 -0.37 -6.28
N HIS A 113 12.95 -1.45 -5.58
CA HIS A 113 12.21 -2.57 -6.15
C HIS A 113 10.83 -2.15 -6.69
N VAL A 114 10.09 -1.35 -5.92
CA VAL A 114 8.76 -0.86 -6.34
C VAL A 114 8.88 0.14 -7.50
N LEU A 115 9.90 1.01 -7.47
CA LEU A 115 10.18 1.95 -8.56
C LEU A 115 10.51 1.22 -9.87
N GLU A 116 11.42 0.25 -9.85
CA GLU A 116 11.76 -0.54 -11.03
C GLU A 116 10.51 -1.23 -11.60
N THR A 117 9.71 -1.85 -10.74
CA THR A 117 8.44 -2.46 -11.13
C THR A 117 7.48 -1.44 -11.77
N ALA A 118 7.33 -0.26 -11.17
CA ALA A 118 6.45 0.78 -11.68
C ALA A 118 6.92 1.31 -13.05
N LEU A 119 8.23 1.51 -13.24
CA LEU A 119 8.82 1.94 -14.51
C LEU A 119 8.67 0.87 -15.59
N GLU A 120 8.91 -0.41 -15.26
CA GLU A 120 8.71 -1.54 -16.17
C GLU A 120 7.26 -1.63 -16.67
N TYR A 121 6.30 -1.50 -15.78
CA TYR A 121 4.88 -1.48 -16.16
C TYR A 121 4.47 -0.18 -16.87
N GLY A 122 5.12 0.94 -16.58
CA GLY A 122 4.99 2.17 -17.35
C GLY A 122 5.35 1.94 -18.82
N GLU A 123 6.48 1.29 -19.08
CA GLU A 123 6.92 0.94 -20.42
C GLU A 123 5.99 -0.09 -21.08
N LYS A 124 5.73 -1.22 -20.40
CA LYS A 124 4.89 -2.32 -20.93
C LYS A 124 3.46 -1.87 -21.26
N SER A 125 2.92 -0.94 -20.52
CA SER A 125 1.57 -0.41 -20.73
C SER A 125 1.51 0.74 -21.74
N GLY A 126 2.65 1.19 -22.25
CA GLY A 126 2.72 2.38 -23.12
C GLY A 126 2.34 3.67 -22.38
N GLY A 127 2.68 3.76 -21.09
CA GLY A 127 2.41 4.91 -20.23
C GLY A 127 1.01 4.93 -19.60
N MET A 128 0.23 3.84 -19.71
CA MET A 128 -1.08 3.75 -19.05
C MET A 128 -0.95 3.63 -17.54
N LEU A 129 0.13 3.03 -17.04
CA LEU A 129 0.55 3.11 -15.65
C LEU A 129 1.68 4.16 -15.56
N ASP A 130 1.46 5.20 -14.76
CA ASP A 130 2.46 6.23 -14.52
C ASP A 130 2.54 6.54 -13.02
N CYS A 131 3.67 6.20 -12.41
CA CYS A 131 3.90 6.45 -10.99
C CYS A 131 4.30 7.90 -10.66
N THR A 132 4.35 8.79 -11.66
CA THR A 132 4.82 10.17 -11.50
C THR A 132 3.69 11.21 -11.46
N ILE A 133 2.44 10.76 -11.38
CA ILE A 133 1.24 11.60 -11.40
C ILE A 133 0.73 11.99 -10.01
N GLY A 134 1.59 11.98 -8.98
CA GLY A 134 1.20 12.26 -7.59
C GLY A 134 0.48 13.59 -7.45
N ASP A 135 0.97 14.68 -8.05
CA ASP A 135 0.31 15.99 -7.99
C ASP A 135 -1.11 15.98 -8.61
N LEU A 136 -1.33 15.13 -9.62
CA LEU A 136 -2.67 14.94 -10.20
C LEU A 136 -3.60 14.18 -9.25
N ILE A 137 -3.08 13.15 -8.57
CA ILE A 137 -3.84 12.40 -7.55
C ILE A 137 -4.24 13.34 -6.40
N ASP A 138 -3.31 14.17 -5.94
CA ASP A 138 -3.53 15.16 -4.89
C ASP A 138 -4.56 16.22 -5.32
N LEU A 139 -4.52 16.66 -6.58
CA LEU A 139 -5.52 17.59 -7.14
C LEU A 139 -6.94 17.02 -7.09
N TRP A 140 -7.11 15.71 -7.30
CA TRP A 140 -8.40 15.03 -7.19
C TRP A 140 -8.82 14.76 -5.74
N GLY A 141 -7.90 14.86 -4.79
CA GLY A 141 -8.11 14.56 -3.38
C GLY A 141 -8.49 13.11 -3.12
N ILE A 142 -8.00 12.17 -3.94
CA ILE A 142 -8.36 10.75 -3.86
C ILE A 142 -8.02 10.20 -2.48
N GLY A 143 -9.00 9.60 -1.80
CA GLY A 143 -8.82 9.04 -0.46
C GLY A 143 -8.91 10.06 0.68
N THR A 144 -9.32 11.31 0.39
CA THR A 144 -9.52 12.37 1.38
C THR A 144 -10.97 12.83 1.46
N ASP A 145 -11.32 13.58 2.50
CA ASP A 145 -12.61 14.25 2.66
C ASP A 145 -12.79 15.45 1.71
N HIS A 146 -11.74 15.82 0.98
CA HIS A 146 -11.73 16.90 0.00
C HIS A 146 -11.84 16.42 -1.44
N ALA A 147 -12.13 15.12 -1.66
CA ALA A 147 -12.26 14.55 -2.99
C ALA A 147 -13.30 15.30 -3.83
N ALA A 148 -12.87 15.83 -4.98
CA ALA A 148 -13.72 16.60 -5.87
C ALA A 148 -13.23 16.48 -7.30
N ILE A 149 -14.14 16.72 -8.27
CA ILE A 149 -13.76 16.81 -9.68
C ILE A 149 -13.07 18.16 -9.92
N PRO A 150 -11.78 18.19 -10.27
CA PRO A 150 -11.09 19.45 -10.53
C PRO A 150 -11.57 20.11 -11.84
N ALA A 151 -11.35 21.41 -11.96
CA ALA A 151 -11.57 22.11 -13.22
C ALA A 151 -10.59 21.61 -14.29
N ASP A 152 -11.05 21.46 -15.54
CA ASP A 152 -10.26 20.94 -16.66
C ASP A 152 -8.91 21.65 -16.84
N GLY A 153 -8.87 22.97 -16.70
CA GLY A 153 -7.63 23.75 -16.81
C GLY A 153 -6.57 23.37 -15.77
N LYS A 154 -6.98 22.96 -14.56
CA LYS A 154 -6.05 22.49 -13.51
C LYS A 154 -5.52 21.09 -13.85
N ILE A 155 -6.39 20.22 -14.37
CA ILE A 155 -6.01 18.89 -14.84
C ILE A 155 -4.98 19.03 -15.95
N GLN A 156 -5.28 19.82 -16.99
CA GLN A 156 -4.37 20.03 -18.13
C GLN A 156 -3.01 20.62 -17.73
N ALA A 157 -2.98 21.48 -16.71
CA ALA A 157 -1.73 22.06 -16.21
C ALA A 157 -0.80 21.03 -15.54
N LEU A 158 -1.36 19.92 -14.99
CA LEU A 158 -0.60 18.86 -14.33
C LEU A 158 -0.35 17.63 -15.20
N LEU A 159 -1.01 17.51 -16.35
CA LEU A 159 -0.75 16.40 -17.25
C LEU A 159 0.68 16.43 -17.79
N ARG A 160 1.37 15.33 -17.62
CA ARG A 160 2.73 15.11 -18.09
C ARG A 160 2.79 13.78 -18.83
N PRO A 161 2.40 13.74 -20.13
CA PRO A 161 2.51 12.52 -20.91
C PRO A 161 3.95 11.98 -20.81
N ASP A 162 4.05 10.68 -20.52
CA ASP A 162 5.36 10.02 -20.34
C ASP A 162 6.22 10.56 -19.17
N GLY A 163 5.61 11.12 -18.12
CA GLY A 163 6.33 11.65 -16.95
C GLY A 163 7.30 10.66 -16.33
N TRP A 164 6.93 9.37 -16.32
CA TRP A 164 7.73 8.26 -15.84
C TRP A 164 9.08 8.11 -16.57
N LYS A 165 9.22 8.52 -17.84
CA LYS A 165 10.47 8.52 -18.58
C LYS A 165 11.47 9.56 -18.04
N GLY A 166 11.01 10.52 -17.27
CA GLY A 166 11.85 11.50 -16.58
C GLY A 166 12.44 11.01 -15.27
N VAL A 167 12.18 9.77 -14.85
CA VAL A 167 12.75 9.15 -13.65
C VAL A 167 13.81 8.13 -14.07
N SER A 168 15.01 8.27 -13.54
CA SER A 168 16.10 7.31 -13.79
C SER A 168 16.56 6.71 -12.46
N TYR A 169 16.57 5.38 -12.38
CA TYR A 169 17.14 4.65 -11.26
C TYR A 169 18.58 4.23 -11.56
N HIS A 170 19.47 4.43 -10.60
CA HIS A 170 20.91 4.12 -10.67
C HIS A 170 21.22 2.99 -9.69
N ALA A 171 21.21 1.75 -10.17
CA ALA A 171 21.38 0.57 -9.32
C ALA A 171 22.74 0.52 -8.61
N GLU A 172 23.80 1.05 -9.21
CA GLU A 172 25.15 1.06 -8.62
C GLU A 172 25.26 1.96 -7.39
N SER A 173 24.55 3.09 -7.37
CA SER A 173 24.52 4.04 -6.24
C SER A 173 23.32 3.88 -5.34
N GLY A 174 22.31 3.06 -5.72
CA GLY A 174 21.05 2.94 -4.98
C GLY A 174 20.30 4.27 -4.92
N SER A 175 20.31 5.04 -5.99
CA SER A 175 19.72 6.37 -6.05
C SER A 175 18.83 6.54 -7.27
N LEU A 176 18.04 7.61 -7.29
CA LEU A 176 17.30 8.03 -8.48
C LEU A 176 17.56 9.49 -8.81
N THR A 177 17.27 9.86 -10.06
CA THR A 177 17.28 11.26 -10.53
C THR A 177 15.97 11.58 -11.22
N PHE A 178 15.58 12.87 -11.17
CA PHE A 178 14.43 13.39 -11.89
C PHE A 178 14.90 14.39 -12.97
N ALA A 179 14.32 14.29 -14.13
CA ALA A 179 14.57 15.23 -15.22
C ALA A 179 13.77 16.54 -15.07
N SER A 180 12.82 16.61 -14.16
CA SER A 180 11.93 17.76 -13.95
C SER A 180 11.43 17.83 -12.51
N ASP A 181 11.20 19.03 -11.99
CA ASP A 181 10.53 19.31 -10.72
C ASP A 181 9.01 19.08 -10.75
N ALA A 182 8.45 18.85 -11.93
CA ALA A 182 7.04 18.54 -12.12
C ALA A 182 6.67 17.06 -11.87
N VAL A 183 7.64 16.24 -11.49
CA VAL A 183 7.43 14.82 -11.13
C VAL A 183 7.07 14.70 -9.64
N THR A 184 6.04 13.94 -9.34
CA THR A 184 5.69 13.55 -7.96
C THR A 184 5.37 12.07 -7.94
N LEU A 185 6.21 11.30 -7.27
CA LEU A 185 6.02 9.86 -7.15
C LEU A 185 4.82 9.52 -6.28
N ASN A 186 4.02 8.57 -6.76
CA ASN A 186 2.97 7.91 -6.02
C ASN A 186 2.90 6.44 -6.43
N PHE A 187 3.12 5.56 -5.48
CA PHE A 187 3.17 4.12 -5.71
C PHE A 187 1.88 3.39 -5.37
N GLY A 188 0.77 4.09 -5.15
CA GLY A 188 -0.51 3.51 -4.72
C GLY A 188 -1.03 2.37 -5.60
N ALA A 189 -0.69 2.36 -6.89
CA ALA A 189 -1.07 1.32 -7.83
C ALA A 189 -0.22 0.03 -7.74
N VAL A 190 1.01 0.12 -7.18
CA VAL A 190 2.00 -0.98 -7.19
C VAL A 190 2.36 -1.44 -5.78
N ALA A 191 2.54 -0.50 -4.84
CA ALA A 191 3.10 -0.78 -3.52
C ALA A 191 2.32 -1.82 -2.70
N LYS A 192 0.98 -1.85 -2.78
CA LYS A 192 0.18 -2.83 -2.00
C LYS A 192 0.50 -4.28 -2.35
N GLY A 193 0.78 -4.57 -3.63
CA GLY A 193 1.21 -5.91 -4.06
C GLY A 193 2.55 -6.29 -3.42
N TYR A 194 3.55 -5.42 -3.54
CA TYR A 194 4.85 -5.61 -2.91
C TYR A 194 4.76 -5.80 -1.39
N ILE A 195 3.97 -4.95 -0.71
CA ILE A 195 3.78 -5.03 0.74
C ILE A 195 3.14 -6.36 1.14
N SER A 196 2.15 -6.85 0.39
CA SER A 196 1.54 -8.15 0.65
C SER A 196 2.55 -9.31 0.52
N ASP A 197 3.43 -9.26 -0.46
CA ASP A 197 4.50 -10.26 -0.63
C ASP A 197 5.54 -10.16 0.49
N ALA A 198 5.92 -8.96 0.91
CA ALA A 198 6.83 -8.72 2.01
C ALA A 198 6.25 -9.20 3.36
N MET A 199 4.97 -8.96 3.62
CA MET A 199 4.24 -9.48 4.80
C MET A 199 4.23 -11.00 4.85
N LYS A 200 4.12 -11.65 3.69
CA LYS A 200 4.10 -13.11 3.59
C LYS A 200 5.47 -13.73 3.93
N THR A 201 6.54 -13.01 3.71
CA THR A 201 7.92 -13.49 3.89
C THR A 201 8.55 -13.11 5.23
N ALA A 202 7.91 -12.21 5.98
CA ALA A 202 8.31 -11.82 7.32
C ALA A 202 7.98 -12.93 8.35
#